data_2defc48d4dbaccda626b778cd05806c0
#
_entry.id   2defc48d4dbaccda626b778cd05806c0
#
_cell.length_a   1.000
_cell.length_b   1.000
_cell.length_c   1.000
_cell.angle_alpha   90.00
_cell.angle_beta   90.00
_cell.angle_gamma   90.00
#
_symmetry.space_group_name_H-M   'P 1'
#
loop_
_entity.id
_entity.type
_entity.pdbx_description
1 polymer ?
#
loop_
_entity_poly.entity_id
_entity_poly.type
_entity_poly.pdbx_seq_one_letter_code
_entity_poly.pdbx_strand_id
1 'polypeptide(L)'
;MQDKKTTDIMSVYVVDDEFKIISFNDVLEQIYPDLKVGGYCYEQLCHEKEPCKDCPVLHRVNEGSIFYNRWLQQWINVKVGTVPWPGHGICHVLMANNIMDDDKNLLYNLTRMSPYDELLELNLTKNTFKTLYHEEGKYQIPENDVILSEMLQEARETLIHPQDWQEHEQFWNLDTMGDRL
;
A
#
# COMPACT_ATOMS: atom_id res chain seq x y z
N MET A 1 20.45 -0.40 25.01
CA MET A 1 20.06 -0.31 23.60
C MET A 1 20.03 -1.72 23.04
N GLN A 2 18.86 -2.33 22.97
CA GLN A 2 18.70 -3.66 22.36
C GLN A 2 18.45 -3.44 20.87
N ASP A 3 19.38 -3.93 20.05
CA ASP A 3 19.19 -4.05 18.61
C ASP A 3 17.95 -4.93 18.36
N LYS A 4 16.83 -4.31 18.00
CA LYS A 4 15.69 -5.00 17.43
C LYS A 4 16.10 -5.47 16.02
N LYS A 5 16.68 -6.65 15.92
CA LYS A 5 16.73 -7.39 14.66
C LYS A 5 15.27 -7.63 14.26
N THR A 6 14.77 -6.80 13.37
CA THR A 6 13.50 -7.00 12.68
C THR A 6 13.70 -8.18 11.74
N THR A 7 13.41 -9.38 12.22
CA THR A 7 13.20 -10.53 11.35
C THR A 7 11.93 -10.19 10.54
N ASP A 8 12.03 -10.22 9.23
CA ASP A 8 10.87 -10.17 8.33
C ASP A 8 9.97 -11.37 8.64
N ILE A 9 9.02 -11.17 9.52
CA ILE A 9 8.11 -12.22 9.97
C ILE A 9 7.00 -12.29 8.93
N MET A 10 7.05 -13.30 8.09
CA MET A 10 6.09 -13.50 7.00
C MET A 10 4.93 -14.38 7.47
N SER A 11 3.72 -13.88 7.39
CA SER A 11 2.51 -14.66 7.55
C SER A 11 2.25 -15.47 6.29
N VAL A 12 2.01 -16.77 6.42
CA VAL A 12 1.72 -17.65 5.29
C VAL A 12 0.43 -18.42 5.57
N TYR A 13 -0.47 -18.43 4.62
CA TYR A 13 -1.67 -19.25 4.68
C TYR A 13 -2.07 -19.78 3.30
N VAL A 14 -2.84 -20.84 3.31
CA VAL A 14 -3.31 -21.53 2.11
C VAL A 14 -4.84 -21.52 2.11
N VAL A 15 -5.44 -21.15 1.00
CA VAL A 15 -6.88 -21.22 0.80
C VAL A 15 -7.22 -22.04 -0.43
N ASP A 16 -8.39 -22.67 -0.43
CA ASP A 16 -8.97 -23.32 -1.60
C ASP A 16 -9.65 -22.30 -2.54
N ASP A 17 -10.24 -22.80 -3.64
CA ASP A 17 -10.98 -21.98 -4.60
C ASP A 17 -12.28 -21.38 -4.02
N GLU A 18 -12.74 -21.86 -2.86
CA GLU A 18 -13.87 -21.30 -2.12
C GLU A 18 -13.45 -20.31 -1.03
N PHE A 19 -12.17 -19.91 -0.98
CA PHE A 19 -11.56 -19.02 0.05
C PHE A 19 -11.54 -19.59 1.46
N LYS A 20 -11.71 -20.91 1.64
CA LYS A 20 -11.57 -21.55 2.93
C LYS A 20 -10.10 -21.76 3.27
N ILE A 21 -9.74 -21.44 4.47
CA ILE A 21 -8.37 -21.62 4.98
C ILE A 21 -8.10 -23.11 5.14
N ILE A 22 -7.06 -23.59 4.45
CA ILE A 22 -6.62 -24.99 4.49
C ILE A 22 -5.47 -25.18 5.49
N SER A 23 -4.59 -24.18 5.57
CA SER A 23 -3.41 -24.20 6.46
C SER A 23 -2.91 -22.78 6.69
N PHE A 24 -2.19 -22.59 7.78
CA PHE A 24 -1.51 -21.33 8.10
C PHE A 24 -0.31 -21.61 9.01
N ASN A 25 0.62 -20.64 9.09
CA ASN A 25 1.79 -20.75 9.95
C ASN A 25 1.55 -20.10 11.33
N ASP A 26 2.43 -20.41 12.28
CA ASP A 26 2.37 -19.91 13.66
C ASP A 26 2.39 -18.38 13.75
N VAL A 27 2.99 -17.72 12.77
CA VAL A 27 3.02 -16.25 12.71
C VAL A 27 1.60 -15.70 12.52
N LEU A 28 0.83 -16.27 11.61
CA LEU A 28 -0.54 -15.84 11.39
C LEU A 28 -1.43 -16.17 12.59
N GLU A 29 -1.20 -17.31 13.24
CA GLU A 29 -1.91 -17.71 14.48
C GLU A 29 -1.65 -16.72 15.63
N GLN A 30 -0.42 -16.22 15.76
CA GLN A 30 -0.09 -15.20 16.77
C GLN A 30 -0.81 -13.86 16.52
N ILE A 31 -1.01 -13.50 15.24
CA ILE A 31 -1.73 -12.27 14.86
C ILE A 31 -3.25 -12.44 15.04
N TYR A 32 -3.76 -13.63 14.72
CA TYR A 32 -5.19 -13.98 14.75
C TYR A 32 -5.40 -15.25 15.61
N PRO A 33 -5.44 -15.13 16.93
CA PRO A 33 -5.51 -16.31 17.83
C PRO A 33 -6.76 -17.18 17.65
N ASP A 34 -7.84 -16.61 17.13
CA ASP A 34 -9.10 -17.31 16.88
C ASP A 34 -9.21 -17.92 15.47
N LEU A 35 -8.13 -17.87 14.68
CA LEU A 35 -8.08 -18.36 13.31
C LEU A 35 -8.31 -19.87 13.27
N LYS A 36 -9.16 -20.33 12.33
CA LYS A 36 -9.52 -21.75 12.21
C LYS A 36 -9.42 -22.22 10.76
N VAL A 37 -8.85 -23.40 10.58
CA VAL A 37 -8.93 -24.15 9.32
C VAL A 37 -10.40 -24.43 8.97
N GLY A 38 -10.74 -24.33 7.70
CA GLY A 38 -12.10 -24.51 7.18
C GLY A 38 -12.98 -23.27 7.21
N GLY A 39 -12.57 -22.20 7.89
CA GLY A 39 -13.27 -20.92 7.86
C GLY A 39 -12.85 -20.06 6.67
N TYR A 40 -13.68 -19.11 6.28
CA TYR A 40 -13.41 -18.22 5.16
C TYR A 40 -12.34 -17.18 5.52
N CYS A 41 -11.35 -16.99 4.65
CA CYS A 41 -10.26 -16.02 4.90
C CYS A 41 -10.77 -14.59 5.00
N TYR A 42 -11.75 -14.19 4.20
CA TYR A 42 -12.32 -12.84 4.23
C TYR A 42 -13.10 -12.57 5.54
N GLU A 43 -13.72 -13.60 6.15
CA GLU A 43 -14.39 -13.44 7.45
C GLU A 43 -13.38 -13.35 8.58
N GLN A 44 -12.40 -14.26 8.61
CA GLN A 44 -11.50 -14.40 9.76
C GLN A 44 -10.34 -13.38 9.75
N LEU A 45 -9.83 -12.99 8.58
CA LEU A 45 -8.67 -12.09 8.47
C LEU A 45 -9.06 -10.64 8.14
N CYS A 46 -10.15 -10.45 7.39
CA CYS A 46 -10.57 -9.12 6.94
C CYS A 46 -11.86 -8.64 7.61
N HIS A 47 -12.56 -9.52 8.33
CA HIS A 47 -13.86 -9.26 8.96
C HIS A 47 -14.95 -8.80 7.97
N GLU A 48 -14.89 -9.33 6.75
CA GLU A 48 -15.84 -9.06 5.67
C GLU A 48 -16.85 -10.22 5.56
N LYS A 49 -18.03 -9.94 4.97
CA LYS A 49 -19.08 -10.94 4.77
C LYS A 49 -19.01 -11.66 3.42
N GLU A 50 -18.18 -11.16 2.54
CA GLU A 50 -17.97 -11.63 1.18
C GLU A 50 -16.49 -11.47 0.82
N PRO A 51 -16.00 -12.13 -0.26
CA PRO A 51 -14.61 -11.99 -0.69
C PRO A 51 -14.21 -10.54 -0.88
N CYS A 52 -13.02 -10.19 -0.38
CA CYS A 52 -12.51 -8.83 -0.41
C CYS A 52 -12.54 -8.26 -1.83
N LYS A 53 -12.98 -7.02 -2.00
CA LYS A 53 -13.08 -6.36 -3.30
C LYS A 53 -11.76 -6.39 -4.09
N ASP A 54 -10.65 -6.17 -3.39
CA ASP A 54 -9.30 -6.17 -3.96
C ASP A 54 -8.55 -7.48 -3.65
N CYS A 55 -9.28 -8.61 -3.62
CA CYS A 55 -8.72 -9.91 -3.27
C CYS A 55 -7.64 -10.34 -4.28
N PRO A 56 -6.40 -10.55 -3.86
CA PRO A 56 -5.31 -10.92 -4.77
C PRO A 56 -5.51 -12.31 -5.41
N VAL A 57 -6.29 -13.19 -4.80
CA VAL A 57 -6.66 -14.49 -5.39
C VAL A 57 -7.61 -14.29 -6.58
N LEU A 58 -8.63 -13.41 -6.45
CA LEU A 58 -9.58 -13.11 -7.52
C LEU A 58 -8.92 -12.40 -8.69
N HIS A 59 -8.04 -11.46 -8.42
CA HIS A 59 -7.40 -10.63 -9.46
C HIS A 59 -6.14 -11.27 -10.06
N ARG A 60 -5.71 -12.44 -9.56
CA ARG A 60 -4.53 -13.20 -10.05
C ARG A 60 -3.27 -12.33 -10.15
N VAL A 61 -3.04 -11.49 -9.16
CA VAL A 61 -1.91 -10.57 -9.17
C VAL A 61 -0.65 -11.33 -8.75
N ASN A 62 0.17 -11.74 -9.72
CA ASN A 62 1.40 -12.50 -9.49
C ASN A 62 2.52 -11.65 -8.86
N GLU A 63 2.45 -10.33 -8.94
CA GLU A 63 3.51 -9.42 -8.50
C GLU A 63 3.35 -8.93 -7.06
N GLY A 64 2.28 -9.34 -6.38
CA GLY A 64 1.92 -8.87 -5.05
C GLY A 64 0.90 -7.74 -5.09
N SER A 65 0.08 -7.68 -4.05
CA SER A 65 -0.93 -6.62 -3.85
C SER A 65 -0.67 -5.95 -2.52
N ILE A 66 -0.70 -4.62 -2.53
CA ILE A 66 -0.61 -3.84 -1.30
C ILE A 66 -2.01 -3.33 -0.97
N PHE A 67 -2.42 -3.55 0.26
CA PHE A 67 -3.69 -3.03 0.76
C PHE A 67 -3.59 -2.65 2.23
N TYR A 68 -4.46 -1.72 2.64
CA TYR A 68 -4.57 -1.34 4.03
C TYR A 68 -5.52 -2.27 4.77
N ASN A 69 -4.99 -3.05 5.71
CA ASN A 69 -5.81 -3.86 6.60
C ASN A 69 -6.37 -2.97 7.71
N ARG A 70 -7.68 -2.68 7.65
CA ARG A 70 -8.38 -1.77 8.59
C ARG A 70 -8.39 -2.30 10.02
N TRP A 71 -8.40 -3.61 10.20
CA TRP A 71 -8.42 -4.23 11.52
C TRP A 71 -7.05 -4.15 12.20
N LEU A 72 -5.97 -4.44 11.46
CA LEU A 72 -4.59 -4.31 11.94
C LEU A 72 -4.09 -2.85 11.93
N GLN A 73 -4.80 -1.95 11.25
CA GLN A 73 -4.38 -0.57 10.98
C GLN A 73 -2.98 -0.49 10.35
N GLN A 74 -2.70 -1.38 9.40
CA GLN A 74 -1.39 -1.52 8.78
C GLN A 74 -1.49 -1.78 7.29
N TRP A 75 -0.49 -1.32 6.55
CA TRP A 75 -0.28 -1.69 5.17
C TRP A 75 0.35 -3.08 5.08
N ILE A 76 -0.24 -3.93 4.26
CA ILE A 76 0.17 -5.31 4.08
C ILE A 76 0.46 -5.55 2.61
N ASN A 77 1.62 -6.14 2.32
CA ASN A 77 1.94 -6.66 0.99
C ASN A 77 1.63 -8.17 0.97
N VAL A 78 0.78 -8.60 0.04
CA VAL A 78 0.41 -9.99 -0.13
C VAL A 78 0.83 -10.48 -1.50
N LYS A 79 1.62 -11.55 -1.53
CA LYS A 79 1.94 -12.29 -2.75
C LYS A 79 1.14 -13.58 -2.79
N VAL A 80 0.68 -13.93 -3.99
CA VAL A 80 -0.14 -15.14 -4.21
C VAL A 80 0.59 -16.08 -5.17
N GLY A 81 0.63 -17.35 -4.81
CA GLY A 81 1.05 -18.43 -5.67
C GLY A 81 -0.01 -19.52 -5.67
N THR A 82 0.07 -20.45 -6.63
CA THR A 82 -0.78 -21.63 -6.67
C THR A 82 0.02 -22.89 -6.43
N VAL A 83 -0.57 -23.86 -5.72
CA VAL A 83 0.08 -25.13 -5.40
C VAL A 83 -0.94 -26.26 -5.39
N PRO A 84 -0.60 -27.46 -5.90
CA PRO A 84 -1.41 -28.65 -5.68
C PRO A 84 -1.40 -29.00 -4.19
N TRP A 85 -2.59 -29.15 -3.60
CA TRP A 85 -2.69 -29.48 -2.16
C TRP A 85 -3.38 -30.83 -1.98
N PRO A 86 -2.80 -31.77 -1.21
CA PRO A 86 -3.38 -33.09 -1.00
C PRO A 86 -4.82 -33.04 -0.47
N GLY A 87 -5.74 -33.64 -1.18
CA GLY A 87 -7.16 -33.67 -0.79
C GLY A 87 -7.99 -32.41 -1.16
N HIS A 88 -7.38 -31.35 -1.65
CA HIS A 88 -8.05 -30.07 -1.95
C HIS A 88 -7.85 -29.56 -3.39
N GLY A 89 -7.09 -30.30 -4.24
CA GLY A 89 -6.84 -29.87 -5.61
C GLY A 89 -5.81 -28.73 -5.69
N ILE A 90 -6.07 -27.76 -6.54
CA ILE A 90 -5.22 -26.56 -6.63
C ILE A 90 -5.66 -25.56 -5.56
N CYS A 91 -4.74 -25.11 -4.74
CA CYS A 91 -4.95 -24.11 -3.71
C CYS A 91 -4.08 -22.88 -3.94
N HIS A 92 -4.43 -21.79 -3.27
CA HIS A 92 -3.71 -20.54 -3.31
C HIS A 92 -2.88 -20.38 -2.04
N VAL A 93 -1.56 -20.17 -2.19
CA VAL A 93 -0.66 -19.82 -1.09
C VAL A 93 -0.52 -18.32 -1.05
N LEU A 94 -0.87 -17.72 0.07
CA LEU A 94 -0.73 -16.30 0.30
C LEU A 94 0.40 -16.07 1.30
N MET A 95 1.32 -15.18 0.92
CA MET A 95 2.45 -14.76 1.74
C MET A 95 2.26 -13.27 2.03
N ALA A 96 1.97 -12.96 3.28
CA ALA A 96 1.72 -11.60 3.73
C ALA A 96 2.84 -11.13 4.65
N ASN A 97 3.37 -9.97 4.36
CA ASN A 97 4.28 -9.27 5.26
C ASN A 97 3.76 -7.87 5.55
N ASN A 98 3.94 -7.45 6.78
CA ASN A 98 3.68 -6.09 7.18
C ASN A 98 4.70 -5.17 6.50
N ILE A 99 4.21 -4.12 5.88
CA ILE A 99 5.06 -3.03 5.41
C ILE A 99 5.31 -2.15 6.61
N MET A 100 6.31 -2.54 7.41
CA MET A 100 6.75 -1.71 8.53
C MET A 100 7.38 -0.43 7.97
N ASP A 101 7.33 0.63 8.78
CA ASP A 101 7.81 2.02 8.64
C ASP A 101 9.17 2.26 7.93
N ASP A 102 9.63 1.34 7.12
CA ASP A 102 10.65 1.63 6.15
C ASP A 102 9.94 2.30 4.96
N ASP A 103 9.72 3.62 5.09
CA ASP A 103 9.12 4.50 4.09
C ASP A 103 9.57 4.18 2.65
N LYS A 104 10.79 3.67 2.49
CA LYS A 104 11.37 3.28 1.22
C LYS A 104 10.72 2.04 0.58
N ASN A 105 10.33 1.05 1.38
CA ASN A 105 9.71 -0.17 0.83
C ASN A 105 8.25 0.02 0.45
N LEU A 106 7.49 0.78 1.24
CA LEU A 106 6.13 1.19 0.87
C LEU A 106 6.17 2.01 -0.42
N LEU A 107 7.07 2.96 -0.46
CA LEU A 107 7.33 3.82 -1.60
C LEU A 107 7.68 3.03 -2.85
N TYR A 108 8.70 2.18 -2.77
CA TYR A 108 9.16 1.34 -3.87
C TYR A 108 8.02 0.47 -4.44
N ASN A 109 7.14 -0.05 -3.57
CA ASN A 109 6.02 -0.86 -4.03
C ASN A 109 4.88 -0.02 -4.62
N LEU A 110 4.57 1.15 -4.04
CA LEU A 110 3.58 2.07 -4.60
C LEU A 110 4.02 2.59 -5.97
N THR A 111 5.31 2.85 -6.17
CA THR A 111 5.83 3.39 -7.43
C THR A 111 5.91 2.33 -8.53
N ARG A 112 6.23 1.08 -8.23
CA ARG A 112 6.19 -0.01 -9.22
C ARG A 112 4.79 -0.37 -9.69
N MET A 113 3.76 -0.06 -8.92
CA MET A 113 2.35 -0.38 -9.21
C MET A 113 1.56 0.84 -9.69
N SER A 114 2.17 2.01 -9.71
CA SER A 114 1.47 3.25 -10.01
C SER A 114 1.97 3.88 -11.32
N PRO A 115 1.07 4.37 -12.16
CA PRO A 115 1.42 5.16 -13.35
C PRO A 115 1.85 6.60 -12.99
N TYR A 116 2.17 6.87 -11.73
CA TYR A 116 2.54 8.22 -11.28
C TYR A 116 4.03 8.48 -11.49
N ASP A 117 4.33 9.62 -12.03
CA ASP A 117 5.69 10.11 -12.27
C ASP A 117 6.34 10.63 -10.99
N GLU A 118 5.51 11.03 -10.01
CA GLU A 118 5.95 11.61 -8.76
C GLU A 118 5.01 11.25 -7.59
N LEU A 119 5.60 11.12 -6.39
CA LEU A 119 4.87 10.95 -5.13
C LEU A 119 5.43 11.89 -4.07
N LEU A 120 4.58 12.73 -3.52
CA LEU A 120 4.92 13.71 -2.50
C LEU A 120 4.18 13.44 -1.19
N GLU A 121 4.86 13.61 -0.07
CA GLU A 121 4.26 13.74 1.25
C GLU A 121 4.11 15.23 1.56
N LEU A 122 2.89 15.69 1.82
CA LEU A 122 2.59 17.08 2.12
C LEU A 122 2.24 17.27 3.60
N ASN A 123 2.86 18.24 4.24
CA ASN A 123 2.48 18.69 5.57
C ASN A 123 1.80 20.07 5.45
N LEU A 124 0.47 20.08 5.37
CA LEU A 124 -0.32 21.30 5.18
C LEU A 124 -0.18 22.28 6.37
N THR A 125 -0.05 21.75 7.60
CA THR A 125 0.09 22.57 8.81
C THR A 125 1.42 23.30 8.85
N LYS A 126 2.50 22.66 8.40
CA LYS A 126 3.84 23.24 8.38
C LYS A 126 4.20 23.92 7.08
N ASN A 127 3.33 23.80 6.07
CA ASN A 127 3.57 24.25 4.69
C ASN A 127 4.90 23.71 4.12
N THR A 128 5.11 22.39 4.30
CA THR A 128 6.32 21.70 3.84
C THR A 128 5.94 20.48 3.01
N PHE A 129 6.86 20.02 2.17
CA PHE A 129 6.72 18.77 1.44
C PHE A 129 7.99 17.94 1.51
N LYS A 130 7.85 16.65 1.21
CA LYS A 130 8.95 15.71 1.06
C LYS A 130 8.68 14.88 -0.18
N THR A 131 9.63 14.86 -1.11
CA THR A 131 9.58 13.97 -2.26
C THR A 131 9.85 12.55 -1.80
N LEU A 132 8.87 11.71 -1.99
CA LEU A 132 8.96 10.30 -1.67
C LEU A 132 9.47 9.49 -2.87
N TYR A 133 9.06 9.86 -4.08
CA TYR A 133 9.51 9.26 -5.33
C TYR A 133 9.37 10.25 -6.49
N HIS A 134 10.27 10.15 -7.45
CA HIS A 134 10.13 10.75 -8.78
C HIS A 134 10.77 9.84 -9.84
N GLU A 135 10.26 9.90 -11.05
CA GLU A 135 10.88 9.24 -12.19
C GLU A 135 12.05 10.07 -12.71
N GLU A 136 13.26 9.47 -12.73
CA GLU A 136 14.46 10.18 -13.15
C GLU A 136 14.36 10.68 -14.60
N GLY A 137 14.75 11.94 -14.81
CA GLY A 137 14.90 12.54 -16.14
C GLY A 137 13.66 13.24 -16.69
N LYS A 138 12.52 13.26 -15.99
CA LYS A 138 11.33 14.00 -16.46
C LYS A 138 11.34 15.48 -16.09
N TYR A 139 11.71 15.82 -14.86
CA TYR A 139 11.84 17.21 -14.40
C TYR A 139 12.77 17.32 -13.20
N GLN A 140 13.22 18.54 -12.91
CA GLN A 140 14.01 18.81 -11.72
C GLN A 140 13.07 19.02 -10.54
N ILE A 141 13.26 18.23 -9.48
CA ILE A 141 12.51 18.36 -8.24
C ILE A 141 13.32 19.25 -7.31
N PRO A 142 12.69 20.24 -6.64
CA PRO A 142 13.36 21.01 -5.62
C PRO A 142 13.92 20.12 -4.52
N GLU A 143 15.07 20.46 -3.99
CA GLU A 143 15.64 19.76 -2.84
C GLU A 143 14.66 19.84 -1.66
N ASN A 144 14.65 18.77 -0.83
CA ASN A 144 13.87 18.75 0.39
C ASN A 144 14.24 19.97 1.26
N ASP A 145 13.26 20.60 1.89
CA ASP A 145 13.30 21.80 2.74
C ASP A 145 12.77 23.08 2.06
N VAL A 146 12.23 23.00 0.85
CA VAL A 146 11.52 24.12 0.22
C VAL A 146 10.10 24.22 0.80
N ILE A 147 9.63 25.44 0.97
CA ILE A 147 8.25 25.71 1.40
C ILE A 147 7.28 25.25 0.32
N LEU A 148 6.26 24.49 0.69
CA LEU A 148 5.29 23.91 -0.25
C LEU A 148 4.63 24.99 -1.16
N SER A 149 4.23 26.11 -0.58
CA SER A 149 3.62 27.21 -1.35
C SER A 149 4.58 27.84 -2.37
N GLU A 150 5.87 27.92 -2.06
CA GLU A 150 6.89 28.43 -2.99
C GLU A 150 7.10 27.46 -4.15
N MET A 151 7.19 26.16 -3.84
CA MET A 151 7.32 25.11 -4.86
C MET A 151 6.10 25.10 -5.80
N LEU A 152 4.89 25.22 -5.27
CA LEU A 152 3.67 25.27 -6.09
C LEU A 152 3.62 26.51 -6.97
N GLN A 153 4.11 27.66 -6.49
CA GLN A 153 4.21 28.86 -7.31
C GLN A 153 5.24 28.70 -8.44
N GLU A 154 6.42 28.17 -8.14
CA GLU A 154 7.45 27.90 -9.14
C GLU A 154 6.97 26.89 -10.19
N ALA A 155 6.33 25.81 -9.76
CA ALA A 155 5.74 24.82 -10.67
C ALA A 155 4.70 25.46 -11.59
N ARG A 156 3.82 26.33 -11.07
CA ARG A 156 2.85 27.06 -11.88
C ARG A 156 3.52 27.92 -12.95
N GLU A 157 4.57 28.63 -12.59
CA GLU A 157 5.24 29.57 -13.51
C GLU A 157 6.09 28.87 -14.57
N THR A 158 6.65 27.69 -14.23
CA THR A 158 7.61 26.98 -15.11
C THR A 158 7.03 25.81 -15.86
N LEU A 159 6.03 25.10 -15.29
CA LEU A 159 5.53 23.83 -15.81
C LEU A 159 4.09 23.92 -16.34
N ILE A 160 3.28 24.87 -15.82
CA ILE A 160 1.85 24.91 -16.13
C ILE A 160 1.57 25.97 -17.22
N HIS A 161 0.84 25.55 -18.25
CA HIS A 161 0.45 26.49 -19.31
C HIS A 161 -0.47 27.59 -18.74
N PRO A 162 -0.31 28.88 -19.12
CA PRO A 162 -1.07 30.00 -18.55
C PRO A 162 -2.59 29.83 -18.57
N GLN A 163 -3.16 29.14 -19.56
CA GLN A 163 -4.59 28.86 -19.63
C GLN A 163 -5.11 27.97 -18.51
N ASP A 164 -4.23 27.15 -17.90
CA ASP A 164 -4.56 26.15 -16.88
C ASP A 164 -4.24 26.66 -15.45
N TRP A 165 -3.71 27.88 -15.32
CA TRP A 165 -3.34 28.46 -14.03
C TRP A 165 -4.48 28.53 -13.03
N GLN A 166 -5.69 28.86 -13.49
CA GLN A 166 -6.86 28.97 -12.62
C GLN A 166 -7.25 27.60 -12.05
N GLU A 167 -7.22 26.57 -12.88
CA GLU A 167 -7.53 25.20 -12.45
C GLU A 167 -6.45 24.67 -11.48
N HIS A 168 -5.17 24.91 -11.79
CA HIS A 168 -4.04 24.58 -10.93
C HIS A 168 -4.18 25.25 -9.56
N GLU A 169 -4.48 26.56 -9.51
CA GLU A 169 -4.63 27.31 -8.27
C GLU A 169 -5.83 26.81 -7.43
N GLN A 170 -6.93 26.45 -8.07
CA GLN A 170 -8.07 25.84 -7.38
C GLN A 170 -7.74 24.44 -6.82
N PHE A 171 -7.03 23.63 -7.59
CA PHE A 171 -6.63 22.29 -7.17
C PHE A 171 -5.66 22.34 -5.97
N TRP A 172 -4.65 23.20 -6.04
CA TRP A 172 -3.61 23.33 -5.02
C TRP A 172 -3.91 24.39 -3.95
N ASN A 173 -5.17 24.77 -3.79
CA ASN A 173 -5.56 25.69 -2.71
C ASN A 173 -5.37 24.98 -1.34
N LEU A 174 -4.28 25.35 -0.64
CA LEU A 174 -3.88 24.71 0.63
C LEU A 174 -4.90 24.95 1.74
N ASP A 175 -5.63 26.08 1.72
CA ASP A 175 -6.65 26.41 2.75
C ASP A 175 -7.86 25.46 2.69
N THR A 176 -8.17 24.96 1.49
CA THR A 176 -9.33 24.07 1.26
C THR A 176 -8.94 22.62 1.02
N MET A 177 -7.66 22.32 0.89
CA MET A 177 -7.18 20.99 0.58
C MET A 177 -7.52 19.99 1.68
N GLY A 178 -7.38 20.37 2.95
CA GLY A 178 -7.72 19.51 4.09
C GLY A 178 -9.19 19.11 4.16
N ASP A 179 -10.10 19.95 3.65
CA ASP A 179 -11.54 19.67 3.62
C ASP A 179 -11.96 18.76 2.45
N ARG A 180 -11.05 18.56 1.47
CA ARG A 180 -11.29 17.76 0.25
C ARG A 180 -10.71 16.35 0.33
N LEU A 181 -9.86 16.08 1.34
CA LEU A 181 -9.22 14.79 1.62
C LEU A 181 -9.99 14.02 2.70
#